data_feec484779d27e508738cbf505013e4b
#
_entry.id   feec484779d27e508738cbf505013e4b
#
_cell.length_a   1.000
_cell.length_b   1.000
_cell.length_c   1.000
_cell.angle_alpha   90.00
_cell.angle_beta   90.00
_cell.angle_gamma   90.00
#
_symmetry.space_group_name_H-M   'P 1'
#
loop_
_entity.id
_entity.type
_entity.pdbx_description
1 polymer ?
#
loop_
_entity_poly.entity_id
_entity_poly.type
_entity_poly.pdbx_seq_one_letter_code
_entity_poly.pdbx_strand_id
1 'polypeptide(L)'
;MKFNINDESYDVIITYKNIKNMYLRVKSDLKIYITCSKYTKEKDIVKFIESNTLNIYKIINDIKRKNINLSDKLMYLGNSYDKRFINTKEIIFGKDYVFIGKNFNLDKFYKIEASRVFKERLDYIYKLFEEDISYPSLRIRKMTSKWGVCNITRKIVTLNLELIKLDIKYLDYVIVHELSHLIYPNHSKDFWNVVSKYCPNYKIYRKEMKNLI
;
A
#
# COMPACT_ATOMS: atom_id res chain seq x y z
N MET A 1 4.52 22.38 14.58
CA MET A 1 4.23 23.71 13.99
C MET A 1 2.98 23.58 13.13
N LYS A 2 2.16 24.63 13.03
CA LYS A 2 1.00 24.67 12.12
C LYS A 2 1.23 25.69 11.02
N PHE A 3 0.70 25.43 9.83
CA PHE A 3 0.77 26.33 8.70
C PHE A 3 -0.61 26.47 8.06
N ASN A 4 -1.03 27.70 7.79
CA ASN A 4 -2.37 27.99 7.26
C ASN A 4 -2.31 28.17 5.74
N ILE A 5 -3.24 27.52 5.03
CA ILE A 5 -3.44 27.63 3.58
C ILE A 5 -4.94 27.77 3.35
N ASN A 6 -5.39 28.90 2.76
CA ASN A 6 -6.80 29.18 2.43
C ASN A 6 -7.75 28.87 3.61
N ASP A 7 -7.51 29.50 4.76
CA ASP A 7 -8.30 29.39 5.99
C ASP A 7 -8.31 27.99 6.67
N GLU A 8 -7.58 27.03 6.13
CA GLU A 8 -7.37 25.72 6.77
C GLU A 8 -5.97 25.61 7.39
N SER A 9 -5.91 25.01 8.59
CA SER A 9 -4.67 24.82 9.34
C SER A 9 -4.14 23.40 9.19
N TYR A 10 -2.89 23.25 8.78
CA TYR A 10 -2.22 21.96 8.55
C TYR A 10 -1.06 21.76 9.52
N ASP A 11 -0.93 20.55 10.06
CA ASP A 11 0.21 20.18 10.89
C ASP A 11 1.49 20.06 10.03
N VAL A 12 2.57 20.70 10.49
CA VAL A 12 3.91 20.58 9.90
C VAL A 12 4.79 19.74 10.81
N ILE A 13 5.28 18.63 10.29
CA ILE A 13 6.19 17.71 10.97
C ILE A 13 7.61 17.92 10.40
N ILE A 14 8.52 18.36 11.25
CA ILE A 14 9.91 18.63 10.86
C ILE A 14 10.79 17.46 11.30
N THR A 15 11.60 16.95 10.39
CA THR A 15 12.60 15.91 10.65
C THR A 15 13.97 16.43 10.29
N TYR A 16 14.87 16.48 11.25
CA TYR A 16 16.26 16.91 11.06
C TYR A 16 17.15 15.73 10.66
N LYS A 17 17.93 15.91 9.58
CA LYS A 17 18.88 14.92 9.08
C LYS A 17 20.20 15.58 8.67
N ASN A 18 21.24 14.78 8.47
CA ASN A 18 22.50 15.27 7.90
C ASN A 18 22.40 15.35 6.37
N ILE A 19 21.73 16.40 5.87
CA ILE A 19 21.47 16.65 4.44
C ILE A 19 21.70 18.13 4.11
N LYS A 20 22.00 18.44 2.86
CA LYS A 20 22.21 19.82 2.39
C LYS A 20 20.92 20.52 1.99
N ASN A 21 19.98 19.79 1.37
CA ASN A 21 18.78 20.36 0.80
C ASN A 21 17.55 20.13 1.71
N MET A 22 16.56 21.00 1.60
CA MET A 22 15.25 20.78 2.21
C MET A 22 14.36 19.99 1.28
N TYR A 23 13.55 19.10 1.84
CA TYR A 23 12.57 18.29 1.13
C TYR A 23 11.20 18.48 1.78
N LEU A 24 10.17 18.60 0.93
CA LEU A 24 8.79 18.74 1.32
C LEU A 24 7.98 17.56 0.78
N ARG A 25 7.12 17.00 1.61
CA ARG A 25 6.14 15.97 1.22
C ARG A 25 4.83 16.20 1.94
N VAL A 26 3.72 16.00 1.24
CA VAL A 26 2.40 15.89 1.87
C VAL A 26 1.98 14.43 1.77
N LYS A 27 1.51 13.87 2.90
CA LYS A 27 1.05 12.47 2.94
C LYS A 27 -0.48 12.39 2.98
N SER A 28 -1.01 11.16 2.91
CA SER A 28 -2.45 10.88 2.94
C SER A 28 -3.16 11.34 4.21
N ASP A 29 -2.42 11.58 5.30
CA ASP A 29 -2.90 12.16 6.56
C ASP A 29 -3.05 13.70 6.51
N LEU A 30 -2.84 14.29 5.32
CA LEU A 30 -2.89 15.74 5.06
C LEU A 30 -1.87 16.56 5.86
N LYS A 31 -0.83 15.94 6.43
CA LYS A 31 0.25 16.64 7.11
C LYS A 31 1.39 16.98 6.17
N ILE A 32 2.04 18.12 6.42
CA ILE A 32 3.19 18.59 5.67
C ILE A 32 4.46 18.09 6.38
N TYR A 33 5.26 17.29 5.70
CA TYR A 33 6.50 16.74 6.22
C TYR A 33 7.68 17.47 5.59
N ILE A 34 8.48 18.13 6.43
CA ILE A 34 9.72 18.80 6.04
C ILE A 34 10.90 18.00 6.56
N THR A 35 11.83 17.66 5.67
CA THR A 35 13.12 17.11 6.05
C THR A 35 14.19 18.13 5.72
N CYS A 36 15.01 18.53 6.69
CA CYS A 36 16.03 19.56 6.55
C CYS A 36 17.26 19.26 7.39
N SER A 37 18.31 20.07 7.21
CA SER A 37 19.50 20.02 8.06
C SER A 37 19.20 20.50 9.48
N LYS A 38 19.87 19.93 10.47
CA LYS A 38 19.80 20.39 11.87
C LYS A 38 20.25 21.84 12.07
N TYR A 39 20.95 22.42 11.10
CA TYR A 39 21.38 23.81 11.12
C TYR A 39 20.42 24.77 10.43
N THR A 40 19.32 24.27 9.85
CA THR A 40 18.31 25.09 9.16
C THR A 40 17.53 25.89 10.20
N LYS A 41 17.45 27.21 10.00
CA LYS A 41 16.70 28.09 10.90
C LYS A 41 15.19 27.97 10.61
N GLU A 42 14.37 28.13 11.63
CA GLU A 42 12.91 28.03 11.50
C GLU A 42 12.36 29.00 10.45
N LYS A 43 12.87 30.22 10.38
CA LYS A 43 12.48 31.22 9.35
C LYS A 43 12.72 30.73 7.91
N ASP A 44 13.74 29.91 7.68
CA ASP A 44 14.04 29.39 6.35
C ASP A 44 13.10 28.24 5.99
N ILE A 45 12.67 27.46 6.99
CA ILE A 45 11.63 26.44 6.84
C ILE A 45 10.29 27.09 6.48
N VAL A 46 9.90 28.16 7.17
CA VAL A 46 8.66 28.90 6.89
C VAL A 46 8.69 29.45 5.46
N LYS A 47 9.76 30.15 5.08
CA LYS A 47 9.94 30.66 3.70
C LYS A 47 9.87 29.55 2.64
N PHE A 48 10.45 28.39 2.94
CA PHE A 48 10.41 27.24 2.03
C PHE A 48 8.99 26.68 1.87
N ILE A 49 8.19 26.65 2.93
CA ILE A 49 6.77 26.25 2.87
C ILE A 49 5.98 27.28 2.08
N GLU A 50 6.17 28.59 2.37
CA GLU A 50 5.51 29.69 1.69
C GLU A 50 5.77 29.67 0.18
N SER A 51 7.02 29.49 -0.25
CA SER A 51 7.39 29.39 -1.67
C SER A 51 6.79 28.18 -2.39
N ASN A 52 6.35 27.17 -1.64
CA ASN A 52 5.73 25.94 -2.16
C ASN A 52 4.21 25.85 -1.90
N THR A 53 3.58 26.92 -1.40
CA THR A 53 2.17 26.90 -0.96
C THR A 53 1.21 26.42 -2.04
N LEU A 54 1.35 26.89 -3.28
CA LEU A 54 0.50 26.49 -4.40
C LEU A 54 0.63 24.99 -4.71
N ASN A 55 1.84 24.46 -4.67
CA ASN A 55 2.08 23.03 -4.89
C ASN A 55 1.54 22.18 -3.75
N ILE A 56 1.73 22.62 -2.50
CA ILE A 56 1.15 21.97 -1.32
C ILE A 56 -0.36 21.92 -1.43
N TYR A 57 -1.01 23.04 -1.75
CA TYR A 57 -2.47 23.13 -1.91
C TYR A 57 -2.99 22.19 -3.00
N LYS A 58 -2.32 22.12 -4.15
CA LYS A 58 -2.66 21.19 -5.23
C LYS A 58 -2.59 19.73 -4.75
N ILE A 59 -1.49 19.33 -4.09
CA ILE A 59 -1.32 17.98 -3.56
C ILE A 59 -2.39 17.65 -2.51
N ILE A 60 -2.69 18.59 -1.59
CA ILE A 60 -3.72 18.42 -0.57
C ILE A 60 -5.10 18.18 -1.22
N ASN A 61 -5.47 18.99 -2.22
CA ASN A 61 -6.74 18.83 -2.92
C ASN A 61 -6.82 17.50 -3.69
N ASP A 62 -5.74 17.07 -4.31
CA ASP A 62 -5.69 15.77 -4.98
C ASP A 62 -5.87 14.62 -3.98
N ILE A 63 -5.25 14.73 -2.79
CA ILE A 63 -5.43 13.76 -1.70
C ILE A 63 -6.87 13.81 -1.18
N LYS A 64 -7.44 15.00 -0.94
CA LYS A 64 -8.84 15.16 -0.49
C LYS A 64 -9.81 14.53 -1.50
N ARG A 65 -9.67 14.83 -2.80
CA ARG A 65 -10.49 14.23 -3.87
C ARG A 65 -10.39 12.71 -3.90
N LYS A 66 -9.17 12.16 -3.80
CA LYS A 66 -8.95 10.71 -3.72
C LYS A 66 -9.58 10.12 -2.46
N ASN A 67 -9.44 10.75 -1.30
CA ASN A 67 -10.01 10.28 -0.05
C ASN A 67 -11.55 10.34 -0.06
N ILE A 68 -12.17 11.36 -0.63
CA ILE A 68 -13.63 11.43 -0.78
C ILE A 68 -14.10 10.27 -1.66
N ASN A 69 -13.49 10.05 -2.83
CA ASN A 69 -13.83 8.94 -3.71
C ASN A 69 -13.59 7.56 -3.07
N LEU A 70 -12.56 7.43 -2.23
CA LEU A 70 -12.26 6.18 -1.50
C LEU A 70 -13.15 5.99 -0.27
N SER A 71 -13.67 7.08 0.37
CA SER A 71 -14.58 6.97 1.52
C SER A 71 -15.94 6.37 1.12
N ASP A 72 -16.40 6.66 -0.11
CA ASP A 72 -17.70 6.23 -0.61
C ASP A 72 -17.65 4.88 -1.33
N LYS A 73 -16.46 4.38 -1.64
CA LYS A 73 -16.26 3.11 -2.34
C LYS A 73 -15.56 2.07 -1.47
N LEU A 74 -15.94 0.82 -1.66
CA LEU A 74 -15.24 -0.33 -1.12
C LEU A 74 -14.49 -1.02 -2.25
N MET A 75 -13.17 -1.17 -2.07
CA MET A 75 -12.31 -1.92 -2.99
C MET A 75 -12.15 -3.35 -2.50
N TYR A 76 -12.40 -4.33 -3.36
CA TYR A 76 -12.23 -5.74 -3.02
C TYR A 76 -11.89 -6.56 -4.28
N LEU A 77 -10.76 -7.23 -4.27
CA LEU A 77 -10.22 -8.05 -5.38
C LEU A 77 -10.27 -7.35 -6.74
N GLY A 78 -9.83 -6.08 -6.77
CA GLY A 78 -9.77 -5.25 -7.96
C GLY A 78 -11.08 -4.58 -8.36
N ASN A 79 -12.19 -4.96 -7.74
CA ASN A 79 -13.48 -4.34 -7.98
C ASN A 79 -13.75 -3.17 -7.05
N SER A 80 -14.53 -2.20 -7.54
CA SER A 80 -14.93 -1.00 -6.81
C SER A 80 -16.44 -1.01 -6.64
N TYR A 81 -16.93 -0.97 -5.38
CA TYR A 81 -18.33 -1.02 -5.02
C TYR A 81 -18.76 0.26 -4.32
N ASP A 82 -19.89 0.84 -4.73
CA ASP A 82 -20.51 1.97 -4.02
C ASP A 82 -21.09 1.49 -2.68
N LYS A 83 -20.71 2.13 -1.58
CA LYS A 83 -21.18 1.75 -0.24
C LYS A 83 -22.60 2.23 -0.01
N ARG A 84 -23.47 1.34 0.44
CA ARG A 84 -24.82 1.62 0.91
C ARG A 84 -24.99 1.08 2.32
N PHE A 85 -25.34 1.95 3.26
CA PHE A 85 -25.51 1.56 4.65
C PHE A 85 -26.96 1.15 4.92
N ILE A 86 -27.12 -0.04 5.50
CA ILE A 86 -28.44 -0.60 5.86
C ILE A 86 -28.44 -1.09 7.31
N ASN A 87 -29.63 -1.36 7.84
CA ASN A 87 -29.77 -1.84 9.21
C ASN A 87 -29.61 -3.38 9.26
N THR A 88 -28.38 -3.84 9.11
CA THR A 88 -27.94 -5.24 9.21
C THR A 88 -26.62 -5.34 9.96
N LYS A 89 -26.20 -6.55 10.30
CA LYS A 89 -24.85 -6.84 10.84
C LYS A 89 -23.91 -7.43 9.80
N GLU A 90 -24.35 -7.56 8.55
CA GLU A 90 -23.65 -8.26 7.47
C GLU A 90 -23.10 -7.29 6.42
N ILE A 91 -22.26 -7.81 5.55
CA ILE A 91 -21.85 -7.20 4.30
C ILE A 91 -22.40 -8.03 3.15
N ILE A 92 -23.10 -7.40 2.21
CA ILE A 92 -23.74 -8.06 1.07
C ILE A 92 -23.29 -7.37 -0.22
N PHE A 93 -22.62 -8.12 -1.09
CA PHE A 93 -22.15 -7.62 -2.37
C PHE A 93 -23.24 -7.72 -3.44
N GLY A 94 -23.50 -6.61 -4.13
CA GLY A 94 -24.22 -6.54 -5.39
C GLY A 94 -23.27 -6.46 -6.58
N LYS A 95 -23.78 -6.09 -7.74
CA LYS A 95 -22.97 -5.96 -8.96
C LYS A 95 -21.98 -4.77 -8.87
N ASP A 96 -22.48 -3.58 -8.56
CA ASP A 96 -21.72 -2.33 -8.54
C ASP A 96 -21.79 -1.62 -7.18
N TYR A 97 -22.46 -2.22 -6.20
CA TYR A 97 -22.65 -1.68 -4.86
C TYR A 97 -22.48 -2.75 -3.79
N VAL A 98 -22.25 -2.30 -2.58
CA VAL A 98 -22.16 -3.17 -1.40
C VAL A 98 -23.03 -2.61 -0.27
N PHE A 99 -23.91 -3.43 0.27
CA PHE A 99 -24.63 -3.10 1.49
C PHE A 99 -23.79 -3.42 2.71
N ILE A 100 -23.66 -2.46 3.61
CA ILE A 100 -22.83 -2.55 4.81
C ILE A 100 -23.69 -2.21 6.02
N GLY A 101 -23.68 -3.07 7.01
CA GLY A 101 -24.32 -2.80 8.30
C GLY A 101 -23.73 -1.59 9.00
N LYS A 102 -24.54 -0.78 9.69
CA LYS A 102 -24.11 0.47 10.36
C LYS A 102 -22.90 0.30 11.31
N ASN A 103 -22.80 -0.87 11.96
CA ASN A 103 -21.72 -1.19 12.90
C ASN A 103 -20.78 -2.28 12.36
N PHE A 104 -20.75 -2.49 11.05
CA PHE A 104 -19.91 -3.52 10.43
C PHE A 104 -18.45 -3.12 10.45
N ASN A 105 -17.59 -4.01 10.94
CA ASN A 105 -16.16 -3.76 11.03
C ASN A 105 -15.45 -4.18 9.73
N LEU A 106 -15.24 -3.20 8.84
CA LEU A 106 -14.55 -3.40 7.55
C LEU A 106 -13.09 -3.86 7.72
N ASP A 107 -12.38 -3.40 8.74
CA ASP A 107 -11.01 -3.83 8.99
C ASP A 107 -10.95 -5.32 9.36
N LYS A 108 -11.92 -5.79 10.15
CA LYS A 108 -12.06 -7.21 10.47
C LYS A 108 -12.42 -8.02 9.23
N PHE A 109 -13.33 -7.52 8.40
CA PHE A 109 -13.69 -8.14 7.11
C PHE A 109 -12.46 -8.32 6.22
N TYR A 110 -11.69 -7.25 5.98
CA TYR A 110 -10.49 -7.34 5.15
C TYR A 110 -9.45 -8.32 5.70
N LYS A 111 -9.27 -8.39 7.03
CA LYS A 111 -8.35 -9.36 7.65
C LYS A 111 -8.80 -10.80 7.44
N ILE A 112 -10.09 -11.09 7.59
CA ILE A 112 -10.65 -12.44 7.39
C ILE A 112 -10.52 -12.84 5.91
N GLU A 113 -10.95 -11.97 4.98
CA GLU A 113 -10.87 -12.24 3.55
C GLU A 113 -9.43 -12.37 3.06
N ALA A 114 -8.52 -11.51 3.53
CA ALA A 114 -7.11 -11.65 3.21
C ALA A 114 -6.54 -12.97 3.70
N SER A 115 -6.90 -13.42 4.91
CA SER A 115 -6.43 -14.71 5.44
C SER A 115 -6.90 -15.88 4.56
N ARG A 116 -8.13 -15.86 4.11
CA ARG A 116 -8.69 -16.88 3.21
C ARG A 116 -8.06 -16.81 1.83
N VAL A 117 -8.17 -15.66 1.15
CA VAL A 117 -7.75 -15.50 -0.25
C VAL A 117 -6.24 -15.67 -0.40
N PHE A 118 -5.44 -15.06 0.49
CA PHE A 118 -3.97 -15.12 0.37
C PHE A 118 -3.46 -16.55 0.63
N LYS A 119 -4.09 -17.29 1.53
CA LYS A 119 -3.76 -18.70 1.76
C LYS A 119 -4.10 -19.56 0.54
N GLU A 120 -5.30 -19.41 -0.03
CA GLU A 120 -5.74 -20.10 -1.25
C GLU A 120 -4.78 -19.82 -2.42
N ARG A 121 -4.40 -18.53 -2.62
CA ARG A 121 -3.48 -18.15 -3.71
C ARG A 121 -2.05 -18.63 -3.47
N LEU A 122 -1.56 -18.57 -2.23
CA LEU A 122 -0.26 -19.11 -1.86
C LEU A 122 -0.20 -20.62 -2.12
N ASP A 123 -1.21 -21.37 -1.69
CA ASP A 123 -1.29 -22.82 -1.91
C ASP A 123 -1.33 -23.17 -3.40
N TYR A 124 -2.10 -22.41 -4.18
CA TYR A 124 -2.20 -22.60 -5.62
C TYR A 124 -0.85 -22.35 -6.30
N ILE A 125 -0.21 -21.20 -6.05
CA ILE A 125 1.04 -20.81 -6.69
C ILE A 125 2.18 -21.71 -6.24
N TYR A 126 2.25 -22.07 -4.97
CA TYR A 126 3.28 -22.98 -4.45
C TYR A 126 3.27 -24.33 -5.18
N LYS A 127 2.09 -24.87 -5.49
CA LYS A 127 1.96 -26.11 -6.25
C LYS A 127 2.44 -26.02 -7.69
N LEU A 128 2.52 -24.81 -8.26
CA LEU A 128 3.06 -24.59 -9.61
C LEU A 128 4.58 -24.55 -9.64
N PHE A 129 5.24 -24.26 -8.49
CA PHE A 129 6.69 -24.21 -8.43
C PHE A 129 7.26 -25.62 -8.60
N GLU A 130 8.16 -25.75 -9.58
CA GLU A 130 8.89 -27.01 -9.88
C GLU A 130 10.16 -27.11 -9.04
N GLU A 131 10.64 -25.97 -8.52
CA GLU A 131 11.82 -25.89 -7.68
C GLU A 131 11.51 -26.45 -6.29
N ASP A 132 12.47 -27.19 -5.71
CA ASP A 132 12.34 -27.74 -4.36
C ASP A 132 12.47 -26.63 -3.30
N ILE A 133 11.34 -26.03 -2.95
CA ILE A 133 11.24 -25.02 -1.90
C ILE A 133 10.36 -25.52 -0.76
N SER A 134 10.77 -25.23 0.47
CA SER A 134 9.93 -25.55 1.64
C SER A 134 8.71 -24.64 1.66
N TYR A 135 7.54 -25.22 1.99
CA TYR A 135 6.31 -24.43 2.14
C TYR A 135 6.46 -23.35 3.24
N PRO A 136 6.26 -22.06 2.93
CA PRO A 136 6.46 -20.99 3.90
C PRO A 136 5.24 -20.78 4.79
N SER A 137 5.49 -20.30 6.01
CA SER A 137 4.42 -19.76 6.86
C SER A 137 3.95 -18.40 6.29
N LEU A 138 2.63 -18.23 6.16
CA LEU A 138 2.02 -16.98 5.72
C LEU A 138 1.78 -16.03 6.90
N ARG A 139 2.18 -14.78 6.74
CA ARG A 139 1.81 -13.67 7.63
C ARG A 139 1.15 -12.55 6.84
N ILE A 140 0.19 -11.88 7.42
CA ILE A 140 -0.49 -10.74 6.80
C ILE A 140 -0.36 -9.53 7.72
N ARG A 141 0.12 -8.42 7.18
CA ARG A 141 0.31 -7.17 7.92
C ARG A 141 -0.03 -5.97 7.04
N LYS A 142 -0.51 -4.90 7.64
CA LYS A 142 -0.57 -3.60 6.96
C LYS A 142 0.85 -3.01 6.91
N MET A 143 1.32 -2.71 5.71
CA MET A 143 2.65 -2.15 5.46
C MET A 143 2.54 -0.89 4.61
N THR A 144 3.44 0.07 4.82
CA THR A 144 3.39 1.39 4.15
C THR A 144 4.34 1.55 2.98
N SER A 145 5.30 0.63 2.80
CA SER A 145 6.39 0.78 1.82
C SER A 145 6.71 -0.49 1.04
N LYS A 146 6.04 -1.59 1.34
CA LYS A 146 6.29 -2.89 0.69
C LYS A 146 4.99 -3.65 0.49
N TRP A 147 4.94 -4.45 -0.58
CA TRP A 147 3.83 -5.35 -0.86
C TRP A 147 4.02 -6.75 -0.27
N GLY A 148 5.26 -7.19 -0.18
CA GLY A 148 5.64 -8.46 0.43
C GLY A 148 7.02 -8.40 1.09
N VAL A 149 7.34 -9.39 1.90
CA VAL A 149 8.66 -9.62 2.49
C VAL A 149 8.84 -11.12 2.73
N CYS A 150 9.91 -11.71 2.22
CA CYS A 150 10.32 -13.06 2.52
C CYS A 150 11.41 -13.09 3.60
N ASN A 151 11.19 -13.86 4.66
CA ASN A 151 12.24 -14.24 5.60
C ASN A 151 12.73 -15.65 5.23
N ILE A 152 13.85 -15.72 4.54
CA ILE A 152 14.41 -16.96 3.97
C ILE A 152 14.77 -17.95 5.08
N THR A 153 15.42 -17.47 6.15
CA THR A 153 15.89 -18.32 7.26
C THR A 153 14.73 -18.97 8.02
N ARG A 154 13.65 -18.18 8.27
CA ARG A 154 12.46 -18.67 8.99
C ARG A 154 11.40 -19.24 8.08
N LYS A 155 11.58 -19.17 6.76
CA LYS A 155 10.60 -19.57 5.74
C LYS A 155 9.23 -18.92 5.98
N ILE A 156 9.23 -17.58 6.12
CA ILE A 156 8.03 -16.81 6.36
C ILE A 156 7.83 -15.82 5.22
N VAL A 157 6.72 -15.92 4.53
CA VAL A 157 6.23 -14.92 3.58
C VAL A 157 5.24 -14.01 4.28
N THR A 158 5.53 -12.71 4.31
CA THR A 158 4.63 -11.68 4.84
C THR A 158 4.04 -10.89 3.68
N LEU A 159 2.72 -10.83 3.56
CA LEU A 159 1.99 -10.10 2.53
C LEU A 159 1.29 -8.88 3.12
N ASN A 160 1.23 -7.80 2.34
CA ASN A 160 0.54 -6.58 2.73
C ASN A 160 -0.97 -6.76 2.66
N LEU A 161 -1.68 -6.45 3.75
CA LEU A 161 -3.14 -6.52 3.83
C LEU A 161 -3.84 -5.73 2.70
N GLU A 162 -3.24 -4.63 2.23
CA GLU A 162 -3.81 -3.79 1.17
C GLU A 162 -3.92 -4.52 -0.19
N LEU A 163 -3.21 -5.64 -0.39
CA LEU A 163 -3.34 -6.48 -1.59
C LEU A 163 -4.76 -7.03 -1.77
N ILE A 164 -5.54 -7.20 -0.69
CA ILE A 164 -6.93 -7.68 -0.79
C ILE A 164 -7.84 -6.71 -1.56
N LYS A 165 -7.45 -5.44 -1.68
CA LYS A 165 -8.18 -4.42 -2.41
C LYS A 165 -7.84 -4.38 -3.90
N LEU A 166 -6.71 -4.96 -4.29
CA LEU A 166 -6.18 -4.95 -5.65
C LEU A 166 -6.67 -6.18 -6.43
N ASP A 167 -6.55 -6.10 -7.77
CA ASP A 167 -6.76 -7.26 -8.64
C ASP A 167 -5.83 -8.41 -8.23
N ILE A 168 -6.37 -9.63 -8.28
CA ILE A 168 -5.71 -10.85 -7.82
C ILE A 168 -4.35 -11.10 -8.52
N LYS A 169 -4.20 -10.61 -9.75
CA LYS A 169 -2.93 -10.68 -10.49
C LYS A 169 -1.75 -10.04 -9.77
N TYR A 170 -2.00 -8.99 -8.98
CA TYR A 170 -0.96 -8.33 -8.19
C TYR A 170 -0.60 -9.14 -6.95
N LEU A 171 -1.59 -9.77 -6.30
CA LEU A 171 -1.34 -10.71 -5.22
C LEU A 171 -0.51 -11.89 -5.71
N ASP A 172 -0.89 -12.47 -6.85
CA ASP A 172 -0.16 -13.58 -7.47
C ASP A 172 1.28 -13.20 -7.79
N TYR A 173 1.48 -12.04 -8.41
CA TYR A 173 2.83 -11.54 -8.68
C TYR A 173 3.67 -11.39 -7.39
N VAL A 174 3.10 -10.83 -6.33
CA VAL A 174 3.83 -10.67 -5.06
C VAL A 174 4.13 -12.03 -4.44
N ILE A 175 3.21 -12.99 -4.48
CA ILE A 175 3.46 -14.35 -3.99
C ILE A 175 4.60 -15.02 -4.77
N VAL A 176 4.57 -14.97 -6.11
CA VAL A 176 5.65 -15.50 -6.95
C VAL A 176 6.99 -14.84 -6.61
N HIS A 177 6.99 -13.50 -6.42
CA HIS A 177 8.19 -12.75 -6.04
C HIS A 177 8.76 -13.22 -4.69
N GLU A 178 7.92 -13.36 -3.67
CA GLU A 178 8.36 -13.77 -2.33
C GLU A 178 8.77 -15.25 -2.28
N LEU A 179 8.11 -16.14 -3.04
CA LEU A 179 8.54 -17.53 -3.17
C LEU A 179 9.89 -17.66 -3.90
N SER A 180 10.13 -16.84 -4.91
CA SER A 180 11.41 -16.82 -5.63
C SER A 180 12.59 -16.44 -4.71
N HIS A 181 12.35 -15.67 -3.64
CA HIS A 181 13.36 -15.38 -2.62
C HIS A 181 13.77 -16.59 -1.79
N LEU A 182 12.97 -17.64 -1.73
CA LEU A 182 13.36 -18.90 -1.07
C LEU A 182 14.44 -19.65 -1.86
N ILE A 183 14.60 -19.31 -3.15
CA ILE A 183 15.61 -19.88 -4.05
C ILE A 183 16.79 -18.91 -4.18
N TYR A 184 16.51 -17.65 -4.50
CA TYR A 184 17.51 -16.59 -4.71
C TYR A 184 17.29 -15.42 -3.76
N PRO A 185 18.19 -15.18 -2.80
CA PRO A 185 18.01 -14.13 -1.78
C PRO A 185 18.08 -12.70 -2.33
N ASN A 186 18.70 -12.52 -3.48
CA ASN A 186 18.86 -11.24 -4.15
C ASN A 186 18.12 -11.19 -5.48
N HIS A 187 17.88 -9.99 -6.02
CA HIS A 187 17.21 -9.78 -7.30
C HIS A 187 18.18 -9.94 -8.50
N SER A 188 18.93 -11.05 -8.52
CA SER A 188 19.84 -11.43 -9.62
C SER A 188 19.06 -11.74 -10.92
N LYS A 189 19.80 -11.99 -12.02
CA LYS A 189 19.20 -12.45 -13.28
C LYS A 189 18.42 -13.75 -13.08
N ASP A 190 18.97 -14.67 -12.30
CA ASP A 190 18.33 -15.99 -12.05
C ASP A 190 17.06 -15.83 -11.21
N PHE A 191 17.03 -14.92 -10.23
CA PHE A 191 15.80 -14.55 -9.53
C PHE A 191 14.70 -14.12 -10.51
N TRP A 192 15.02 -13.20 -11.43
CA TRP A 192 14.04 -12.70 -12.40
C TRP A 192 13.66 -13.76 -13.46
N ASN A 193 14.53 -14.72 -13.74
CA ASN A 193 14.22 -15.86 -14.59
C ASN A 193 13.12 -16.73 -13.94
N VAL A 194 13.25 -17.03 -12.63
CA VAL A 194 12.21 -17.75 -11.88
C VAL A 194 10.92 -16.95 -11.85
N VAL A 195 10.97 -15.66 -11.48
CA VAL A 195 9.77 -14.82 -11.46
C VAL A 195 9.07 -14.80 -12.82
N SER A 196 9.83 -14.69 -13.93
CA SER A 196 9.26 -14.65 -15.29
C SER A 196 8.63 -15.97 -15.73
N LYS A 197 9.15 -17.11 -15.23
CA LYS A 197 8.62 -18.44 -15.50
C LYS A 197 7.19 -18.59 -14.97
N TYR A 198 6.92 -18.11 -13.77
CA TYR A 198 5.61 -18.23 -13.12
C TYR A 198 4.71 -17.01 -13.25
N CYS A 199 5.27 -15.85 -13.59
CA CYS A 199 4.55 -14.60 -13.80
C CYS A 199 5.13 -13.84 -15.01
N PRO A 200 4.81 -14.22 -16.27
CA PRO A 200 5.39 -13.61 -17.48
C PRO A 200 5.21 -12.08 -17.54
N ASN A 201 4.10 -11.58 -17.04
CA ASN A 201 3.75 -10.15 -17.04
C ASN A 201 4.33 -9.37 -15.85
N TYR A 202 5.26 -9.93 -15.07
CA TYR A 202 5.78 -9.33 -13.85
C TYR A 202 6.32 -7.91 -14.01
N LYS A 203 6.91 -7.58 -15.18
CA LYS A 203 7.46 -6.23 -15.45
C LYS A 203 6.36 -5.17 -15.47
N ILE A 204 5.20 -5.53 -16.04
CA ILE A 204 4.02 -4.65 -16.10
C ILE A 204 3.49 -4.46 -14.68
N TYR A 205 3.22 -5.54 -13.96
CA TYR A 205 2.67 -5.48 -12.59
C TYR A 205 3.60 -4.74 -11.63
N ARG A 206 4.90 -4.96 -11.72
CA ARG A 206 5.91 -4.24 -10.95
C ARG A 206 5.88 -2.73 -11.19
N LYS A 207 5.70 -2.30 -12.45
CA LYS A 207 5.62 -0.88 -12.82
C LYS A 207 4.33 -0.24 -12.29
N GLU A 208 3.20 -0.90 -12.45
CA GLU A 208 1.89 -0.45 -11.98
C GLU A 208 1.86 -0.32 -10.46
N MET A 209 2.37 -1.31 -9.74
CA MET A 209 2.37 -1.34 -8.28
C MET A 209 3.29 -0.31 -7.62
N LYS A 210 4.29 0.24 -8.33
CA LYS A 210 5.12 1.35 -7.81
C LYS A 210 4.32 2.62 -7.51
N ASN A 211 3.21 2.81 -8.21
CA ASN A 211 2.37 4.01 -8.08
C ASN A 211 1.25 3.83 -7.05
N LEU A 212 1.12 2.63 -6.45
CA LEU A 212 0.06 2.28 -5.51
C LEU A 212 0.48 2.31 -4.03
N ILE A 213 1.80 2.46 -3.76
CA ILE A 213 2.37 2.62 -2.40
C ILE A 213 2.84 4.06 -2.18
#